data_ad0b98698a6ff784c0a396f08239db51
#
_entry.id   ad0b98698a6ff784c0a396f08239db51
#
_cell.length_a   1.000
_cell.length_b   1.000
_cell.length_c   1.000
_cell.angle_alpha   90.00
_cell.angle_beta   90.00
_cell.angle_gamma   90.00
#
_symmetry.space_group_name_H-M   'P 1'
#
loop_
_entity.id
_entity.type
_entity.pdbx_description
1 polymer ?
#
loop_
_entity_poly.entity_id
_entity_poly.type
_entity_poly.pdbx_seq_one_letter_code
_entity_poly.pdbx_strand_id
1 'polypeptide(L)'
;MFVWIDRRAFLLLHGESLVLHGGAQGLRDEGLLDSALSRPVNLAAYGSPDVFDCAAAHAFGLAKNHPFIDGNKRAGFLGAGMFLRLNGHRLTATQKDATLTMLALAASEVTEADYAAWLRTHTAPA
;
A
#
# COMPACT_ATOMS: atom_id res chain seq x y z
N MET A 1 0.67 7.11 -17.73
CA MET A 1 0.50 8.07 -16.63
C MET A 1 -0.36 7.46 -15.53
N PHE A 2 0.02 7.63 -14.27
CA PHE A 2 -0.69 7.02 -13.15
C PHE A 2 -1.66 7.98 -12.48
N VAL A 3 -2.74 7.43 -11.94
CA VAL A 3 -3.65 8.15 -11.04
C VAL A 3 -3.13 7.92 -9.63
N TRP A 4 -2.76 9.00 -8.95
CA TRP A 4 -2.18 8.93 -7.60
C TRP A 4 -3.27 8.90 -6.52
N ILE A 5 -2.94 8.30 -5.38
CA ILE A 5 -3.86 8.24 -4.24
C ILE A 5 -4.06 9.65 -3.68
N ASP A 6 -5.33 10.01 -3.49
CA ASP A 6 -5.69 11.20 -2.73
C ASP A 6 -5.50 10.92 -1.24
N ARG A 7 -4.72 11.78 -0.56
CA ARG A 7 -4.38 11.63 0.86
C ARG A 7 -5.62 11.53 1.74
N ARG A 8 -6.59 12.40 1.52
CA ARG A 8 -7.82 12.46 2.31
C ARG A 8 -8.66 11.19 2.12
N ALA A 9 -8.79 10.75 0.88
CA ALA A 9 -9.53 9.52 0.57
C ALA A 9 -8.87 8.30 1.23
N PHE A 10 -7.55 8.24 1.21
CA PHE A 10 -6.81 7.15 1.86
C PHE A 10 -7.01 7.14 3.38
N LEU A 11 -6.96 8.31 4.02
CA LEU A 11 -7.19 8.43 5.46
C LEU A 11 -8.59 7.96 5.84
N LEU A 12 -9.61 8.29 5.04
CA LEU A 12 -10.98 7.83 5.26
C LEU A 12 -11.07 6.31 5.13
N LEU A 13 -10.46 5.74 4.10
CA LEU A 13 -10.46 4.29 3.87
C LEU A 13 -9.80 3.55 5.04
N HIS A 14 -8.65 4.02 5.49
CA HIS A 14 -7.94 3.39 6.61
C HIS A 14 -8.76 3.50 7.91
N GLY A 15 -9.36 4.66 8.17
CA GLY A 15 -10.23 4.87 9.33
C GLY A 15 -11.43 3.93 9.32
N GLU A 16 -12.09 3.76 8.19
CA GLU A 16 -13.20 2.81 8.03
C GLU A 16 -12.74 1.36 8.28
N SER A 17 -11.57 1.00 7.79
CA SER A 17 -11.02 -0.33 8.02
C SER A 17 -10.76 -0.61 9.49
N LEU A 18 -10.27 0.38 10.24
CA LEU A 18 -10.08 0.26 11.68
C LEU A 18 -11.41 0.08 12.42
N VAL A 19 -12.46 0.77 12.00
CA VAL A 19 -13.81 0.59 12.58
C VAL A 19 -14.32 -0.84 12.35
N LEU A 20 -14.16 -1.36 11.13
CA LEU A 20 -14.65 -2.67 10.76
C LEU A 20 -13.88 -3.83 11.40
N HIS A 21 -12.57 -3.68 11.53
CA HIS A 21 -11.68 -4.77 11.94
C HIS A 21 -11.01 -4.57 13.29
N GLY A 22 -11.28 -3.45 13.94
CA GLY A 22 -10.64 -3.08 15.20
C GLY A 22 -9.32 -2.35 15.01
N GLY A 23 -8.92 -1.61 16.02
CA GLY A 23 -7.69 -0.84 16.05
C GLY A 23 -7.92 0.60 16.49
N ALA A 24 -6.88 1.22 17.02
CA ALA A 24 -6.93 2.61 17.48
C ALA A 24 -6.82 3.58 16.31
N GLN A 25 -7.70 4.57 16.27
CA GLN A 25 -7.72 5.61 15.25
C GLN A 25 -6.57 6.60 15.44
N GLY A 26 -6.14 7.20 14.34
CA GLY A 26 -5.30 8.39 14.34
C GLY A 26 -3.94 8.19 13.70
N LEU A 27 -3.33 9.33 13.39
CA LEU A 27 -1.97 9.42 12.88
C LEU A 27 -0.99 9.47 14.05
N ARG A 28 0.11 8.74 13.92
CA ARG A 28 1.25 8.84 14.81
C ARG A 28 2.24 9.91 14.32
N ASP A 29 2.41 10.01 12.99
CA ASP A 29 3.39 10.91 12.39
C ASP A 29 2.95 11.29 10.96
N GLU A 30 2.55 12.54 10.78
CA GLU A 30 2.12 13.06 9.47
C GLU A 30 3.24 13.07 8.44
N GLY A 31 4.44 13.42 8.86
CA GLY A 31 5.60 13.47 7.96
C GLY A 31 5.93 12.09 7.40
N LEU A 32 5.81 11.06 8.21
CA LEU A 32 6.02 9.68 7.76
C LEU A 32 4.89 9.21 6.83
N LEU A 33 3.67 9.67 7.03
CA LEU A 33 2.58 9.41 6.07
C LEU A 33 2.87 10.08 4.74
N ASP A 34 3.21 11.36 4.74
CA ASP A 34 3.50 12.11 3.53
C ASP A 34 4.69 11.52 2.78
N SER A 35 5.72 11.10 3.50
CA SER A 35 6.87 10.40 2.92
C SER A 35 6.45 9.08 2.24
N ALA A 36 5.60 8.29 2.89
CA ALA A 36 5.12 7.04 2.32
C ALA A 36 4.29 7.27 1.05
N LEU A 37 3.39 8.26 1.06
CA LEU A 37 2.55 8.57 -0.10
C LEU A 37 3.36 9.19 -1.26
N SER A 38 4.46 9.89 -0.96
CA SER A 38 5.35 10.47 -1.96
C SER A 38 6.29 9.45 -2.59
N ARG A 39 6.54 8.32 -1.93
CA ARG A 39 7.51 7.33 -2.39
C ARG A 39 7.23 6.84 -3.82
N PRO A 40 6.02 6.40 -4.19
CA PRO A 40 5.77 5.98 -5.58
C PRO A 40 5.79 7.14 -6.57
N VAL A 41 5.39 8.33 -6.15
CA VAL A 41 5.45 9.54 -7.00
C VAL A 41 6.90 9.85 -7.35
N ASN A 42 7.79 9.80 -6.37
CA ASN A 42 9.22 10.03 -6.59
C ASN A 42 9.84 8.93 -7.45
N LEU A 43 9.44 7.68 -7.24
CA LEU A 43 9.90 6.56 -8.07
C LEU A 43 9.53 6.78 -9.53
N ALA A 44 8.31 7.23 -9.82
CA ALA A 44 7.85 7.55 -11.18
C ALA A 44 8.57 8.76 -11.78
N ALA A 45 8.93 9.75 -10.96
CA ALA A 45 9.63 10.95 -11.41
C ALA A 45 11.07 10.68 -11.85
N TYR A 46 11.75 9.74 -11.18
CA TYR A 46 13.17 9.47 -11.39
C TYR A 46 13.47 8.13 -12.05
N GLY A 47 12.46 7.37 -12.41
CA GLY A 47 12.61 6.05 -13.00
C GLY A 47 11.51 5.74 -14.00
N SER A 48 11.37 4.47 -14.32
CA SER A 48 10.32 3.97 -15.23
C SER A 48 9.58 2.80 -14.59
N PRO A 49 8.95 3.00 -13.42
CA PRO A 49 8.22 1.94 -12.75
C PRO A 49 6.93 1.59 -13.50
N ASP A 50 6.52 0.33 -13.40
CA ASP A 50 5.17 -0.03 -13.82
C ASP A 50 4.16 0.21 -12.67
N VAL A 51 2.89 -0.09 -12.90
CA VAL A 51 1.84 0.09 -11.91
C VAL A 51 2.10 -0.76 -10.66
N PHE A 52 2.70 -1.93 -10.80
CA PHE A 52 2.96 -2.84 -9.69
C PHE A 52 4.14 -2.37 -8.83
N ASP A 53 5.15 -1.78 -9.46
CA ASP A 53 6.26 -1.15 -8.74
C ASP A 53 5.75 0.00 -7.88
N CYS A 54 4.85 0.82 -8.41
CA CYS A 54 4.26 1.93 -7.67
C CYS A 54 3.36 1.45 -6.52
N ALA A 55 2.56 0.42 -6.76
CA ALA A 55 1.72 -0.19 -5.71
C ALA A 55 2.59 -0.77 -4.59
N ALA A 56 3.67 -1.44 -4.93
CA ALA A 56 4.61 -1.98 -3.96
C ALA A 56 5.32 -0.88 -3.17
N ALA A 57 5.62 0.26 -3.80
CA ALA A 57 6.19 1.42 -3.10
C ALA A 57 5.23 1.99 -2.06
N HIS A 58 3.92 2.04 -2.35
CA HIS A 58 2.90 2.40 -1.36
C HIS A 58 2.90 1.42 -0.18
N ALA A 59 2.82 0.12 -0.48
CA ALA A 59 2.78 -0.91 0.55
C ALA A 59 4.02 -0.86 1.45
N PHE A 60 5.19 -0.78 0.84
CA PHE A 60 6.46 -0.74 1.56
C PHE A 60 6.55 0.50 2.45
N GLY A 61 6.27 1.68 1.91
CA GLY A 61 6.36 2.93 2.65
C GLY A 61 5.43 2.96 3.86
N LEU A 62 4.17 2.57 3.66
CA LEU A 62 3.18 2.58 4.73
C LEU A 62 3.49 1.52 5.81
N ALA A 63 3.89 0.31 5.40
CA ALA A 63 4.22 -0.75 6.35
C ALA A 63 5.49 -0.46 7.14
N LYS A 64 6.49 0.17 6.52
CA LYS A 64 7.79 0.43 7.16
C LYS A 64 7.83 1.71 7.97
N ASN A 65 7.16 2.77 7.51
CA ASN A 65 7.19 4.07 8.20
C ASN A 65 6.34 4.11 9.46
N HIS A 66 5.35 3.23 9.58
CA HIS A 66 4.42 3.22 10.71
C HIS A 66 3.78 4.59 10.97
N PRO A 67 3.14 5.22 9.96
CA PRO A 67 2.59 6.57 10.13
C PRO A 67 1.35 6.63 11.03
N PHE A 68 0.67 5.51 11.23
CA PHE A 68 -0.56 5.42 12.03
C PHE A 68 -0.27 4.90 13.44
N ILE A 69 -1.18 5.20 14.36
CA ILE A 69 -1.13 4.63 15.71
C ILE A 69 -1.31 3.11 15.64
N ASP A 70 -2.17 2.63 14.75
CA ASP A 70 -2.47 1.21 14.60
C ASP A 70 -2.77 0.87 13.14
N GLY A 71 -2.67 -0.41 12.78
CA GLY A 71 -3.06 -0.92 11.49
C GLY A 71 -2.12 -0.55 10.34
N ASN A 72 -0.82 -0.39 10.58
CA ASN A 72 0.12 0.02 9.53
C ASN A 72 0.32 -1.03 8.43
N LYS A 73 0.31 -2.31 8.76
CA LYS A 73 0.35 -3.37 7.74
C LYS A 73 -0.90 -3.37 6.89
N ARG A 74 -2.05 -3.16 7.52
CA ARG A 74 -3.33 -3.00 6.81
C ARG A 74 -3.32 -1.77 5.92
N ALA A 75 -2.78 -0.65 6.41
CA ALA A 75 -2.60 0.55 5.60
C ALA A 75 -1.77 0.28 4.35
N GLY A 76 -0.69 -0.49 4.49
CA GLY A 76 0.15 -0.90 3.35
C GLY A 76 -0.65 -1.71 2.32
N PHE A 77 -1.42 -2.67 2.77
CA PHE A 77 -2.27 -3.48 1.90
C PHE A 77 -3.35 -2.62 1.21
N LEU A 78 -4.03 -1.77 1.97
CA LEU A 78 -5.07 -0.88 1.43
C LEU A 78 -4.49 0.12 0.43
N GLY A 79 -3.29 0.66 0.69
CA GLY A 79 -2.62 1.59 -0.21
C GLY A 79 -2.29 0.95 -1.55
N ALA A 80 -1.72 -0.25 -1.52
CA ALA A 80 -1.43 -0.99 -2.75
C ALA A 80 -2.72 -1.30 -3.52
N GLY A 81 -3.75 -1.79 -2.84
CA GLY A 81 -5.03 -2.14 -3.45
C GLY A 81 -5.74 -0.93 -4.05
N MET A 82 -5.78 0.19 -3.32
CA MET A 82 -6.39 1.43 -3.79
C MET A 82 -5.67 1.96 -5.02
N PHE A 83 -4.34 2.00 -5.01
CA PHE A 83 -3.57 2.46 -6.15
C PHE A 83 -3.83 1.60 -7.39
N LEU A 84 -3.79 0.27 -7.22
CA LEU A 84 -4.08 -0.65 -8.32
C LEU A 84 -5.47 -0.41 -8.89
N ARG A 85 -6.47 -0.26 -8.02
CA ARG A 85 -7.86 -0.04 -8.46
C ARG A 85 -8.02 1.26 -9.25
N LEU A 86 -7.39 2.34 -8.78
CA LEU A 86 -7.39 3.62 -9.47
C LEU A 86 -6.75 3.54 -10.86
N ASN A 87 -5.87 2.56 -11.06
CA ASN A 87 -5.12 2.41 -12.32
C ASN A 87 -5.55 1.18 -13.13
N GLY A 88 -6.77 0.71 -12.92
CA GLY A 88 -7.39 -0.29 -13.78
C GLY A 88 -7.08 -1.75 -13.44
N HIS A 89 -6.65 -2.03 -12.23
CA HIS A 89 -6.33 -3.38 -11.75
C HIS A 89 -7.07 -3.70 -10.46
N ARG A 90 -7.21 -5.00 -10.17
CA ARG A 90 -7.75 -5.47 -8.89
C ARG A 90 -6.94 -6.66 -8.41
N LEU A 91 -6.80 -6.78 -7.11
CA LEU A 91 -6.15 -7.94 -6.51
C LEU A 91 -7.05 -9.17 -6.63
N THR A 92 -6.44 -10.30 -7.01
CA THR A 92 -7.11 -11.61 -7.12
C THR A 92 -6.62 -12.59 -6.07
N ALA A 93 -5.64 -12.21 -5.26
CA ALA A 93 -5.13 -13.05 -4.19
C ALA A 93 -6.20 -13.34 -3.15
N THR A 94 -6.10 -14.50 -2.50
CA THR A 94 -6.94 -14.80 -1.33
C THR A 94 -6.57 -13.86 -0.19
N GLN A 95 -7.49 -13.65 0.73
CA GLN A 95 -7.23 -12.83 1.91
C GLN A 95 -6.06 -13.40 2.72
N LYS A 96 -5.97 -14.72 2.83
CA LYS A 96 -4.87 -15.40 3.52
C LYS A 96 -3.52 -15.09 2.88
N ASP A 97 -3.40 -15.24 1.56
CA ASP A 97 -2.15 -14.99 0.84
C ASP A 97 -1.76 -13.53 0.90
N ALA A 98 -2.72 -12.63 0.76
CA ALA A 98 -2.48 -11.19 0.86
C ALA A 98 -1.95 -10.80 2.25
N THR A 99 -2.52 -11.38 3.31
CA THR A 99 -2.09 -11.14 4.68
C THR A 99 -0.67 -11.67 4.91
N LEU A 100 -0.39 -12.91 4.50
CA LEU A 100 0.93 -13.52 4.68
C LEU A 100 2.01 -12.77 3.92
N THR A 101 1.72 -12.31 2.70
CA THR A 101 2.67 -11.58 1.88
C THR A 101 2.96 -10.20 2.47
N MET A 102 1.95 -9.52 3.00
CA MET A 102 2.13 -8.24 3.68
C MET A 102 2.94 -8.40 4.97
N LEU A 103 2.69 -9.45 5.75
CA LEU A 103 3.49 -9.74 6.95
C LEU A 103 4.95 -9.98 6.59
N ALA A 104 5.22 -10.71 5.51
CA ALA A 104 6.58 -10.97 5.03
C ALA A 104 7.28 -9.68 4.59
N LEU A 105 6.57 -8.79 3.90
CA LEU A 105 7.10 -7.48 3.51
C LEU A 105 7.44 -6.64 4.73
N ALA A 106 6.53 -6.55 5.69
CA ALA A 106 6.73 -5.78 6.91
C ALA A 106 7.89 -6.31 7.75
N ALA A 107 8.11 -7.63 7.75
CA ALA A 107 9.20 -8.29 8.48
C ALA A 107 10.52 -8.30 7.70
N SER A 108 10.57 -7.69 6.52
CA SER A 108 11.75 -7.68 5.62
C SER A 108 12.16 -9.08 5.13
N GLU A 109 11.23 -10.03 5.11
CA GLU A 109 11.46 -11.36 4.57
C GLU A 109 11.32 -11.38 3.05
N VAL A 110 10.57 -10.44 2.47
CA VAL A 110 10.51 -10.17 1.04
C VAL A 110 10.87 -8.71 0.80
N THR A 111 11.47 -8.43 -0.35
CA THR A 111 11.84 -7.07 -0.73
C THR A 111 10.64 -6.35 -1.36
N GLU A 112 10.77 -5.04 -1.53
CA GLU A 112 9.78 -4.25 -2.29
C GLU A 112 9.64 -4.80 -3.71
N ALA A 113 10.75 -5.16 -4.37
CA ALA A 113 10.73 -5.74 -5.71
C ALA A 113 10.03 -7.10 -5.74
N ASP A 114 10.23 -7.94 -4.73
CA ASP A 114 9.52 -9.22 -4.60
C ASP A 114 8.03 -9.02 -4.43
N TYR A 115 7.64 -8.02 -3.67
CA TYR A 115 6.23 -7.69 -3.47
C TYR A 115 5.58 -7.21 -4.78
N ALA A 116 6.30 -6.39 -5.56
CA ALA A 116 5.83 -5.97 -6.89
C ALA A 116 5.64 -7.17 -7.83
N ALA A 117 6.58 -8.13 -7.81
CA ALA A 117 6.48 -9.35 -8.60
C ALA A 117 5.26 -10.18 -8.18
N TRP A 118 5.01 -10.29 -6.89
CA TRP A 118 3.82 -10.98 -6.37
C TRP A 118 2.53 -10.29 -6.82
N LEU A 119 2.48 -8.97 -6.80
CA LEU A 119 1.33 -8.21 -7.27
C LEU A 119 1.05 -8.48 -8.76
N ARG A 120 2.10 -8.56 -9.60
CA ARG A 120 1.95 -8.83 -11.04
C ARG A 120 1.23 -10.13 -11.31
N THR A 121 1.45 -11.15 -10.47
CA THR A 121 0.87 -12.49 -10.66
C THR A 121 -0.46 -12.67 -9.92
N HIS A 122 -0.89 -11.68 -9.13
CA HIS A 122 -2.10 -11.77 -8.30
C HIS A 122 -3.07 -10.62 -8.54
N THR A 123 -3.08 -10.10 -9.78
CA THR A 123 -4.00 -9.05 -10.20
C THR A 123 -4.65 -9.42 -11.53
N ALA A 124 -5.79 -8.78 -11.79
CA ALA A 124 -6.51 -8.87 -13.05
C ALA A 124 -6.99 -7.47 -13.43
N PRO A 125 -7.34 -7.23 -14.71
CA PRO A 125 -7.98 -5.99 -15.11
C PRO A 125 -9.26 -5.76 -14.31
N ALA A 126 -9.48 -4.52 -13.91
CA ALA A 126 -10.68 -4.14 -13.17
C ALA A 126 -11.72 -3.54 -14.09
#